data_434ed76d0538ac9037920d460db8eb5c
#
_entry.id   434ed76d0538ac9037920d460db8eb5c
#
_cell.length_a   1.000
_cell.length_b   1.000
_cell.length_c   1.000
_cell.angle_alpha   90.00
_cell.angle_beta   90.00
_cell.angle_gamma   90.00
#
_symmetry.space_group_name_H-M   'P 1'
#
loop_
_entity.id
_entity.type
_entity.pdbx_description
1 polymer ?
#
loop_
_entity_poly.entity_id
_entity_poly.type
_entity_poly.pdbx_seq_one_letter_code
_entity_poly.pdbx_strand_id
1 'polypeptide(L)'
;YEESRDVTVSVFNGPPPTIYVADDEDAETDHVADWLLARVNENIVPSEIAVFGRTDAQLARARDAIRKASDISGRGLGGIRLATMHGAKGLEFRCVCVIACDDDIIPLEERIRAIGDHADIEDLYNTERHLLYVACTRARDQLLVTGVDPVSEFLEDFMQ
;
A
#
# COMPACT_ATOMS: atom_id res chain seq x y z
N TYR A 1 16.71 -14.68 -13.97
CA TYR A 1 15.89 -13.47 -13.73
C TYR A 1 14.41 -13.78 -13.62
N GLU A 2 13.87 -14.55 -14.55
CA GLU A 2 12.47 -15.01 -14.49
C GLU A 2 12.23 -15.89 -13.26
N GLU A 3 13.18 -16.73 -12.91
CA GLU A 3 13.12 -17.56 -11.71
C GLU A 3 13.00 -16.69 -10.46
N SER A 4 13.74 -15.58 -10.40
CA SER A 4 13.70 -14.65 -9.28
C SER A 4 12.32 -14.00 -9.15
N ARG A 5 11.72 -13.67 -10.28
CA ARG A 5 10.38 -13.08 -10.35
C ARG A 5 9.32 -14.10 -9.91
N ASP A 6 9.41 -15.32 -10.42
CA ASP A 6 8.49 -16.39 -10.06
C ASP A 6 8.57 -16.74 -8.57
N VAL A 7 9.78 -16.76 -8.03
CA VAL A 7 10.00 -16.99 -6.60
C VAL A 7 9.37 -15.86 -5.77
N THR A 8 9.50 -14.61 -6.21
CA THR A 8 8.89 -13.47 -5.52
C THR A 8 7.37 -13.61 -5.50
N VAL A 9 6.76 -13.93 -6.64
CA VAL A 9 5.31 -14.10 -6.73
C VAL A 9 4.85 -15.31 -5.92
N SER A 10 5.58 -16.42 -5.93
CA SER A 10 5.20 -17.63 -5.19
C SER A 10 5.39 -17.50 -3.68
N VAL A 11 6.30 -16.62 -3.23
CA VAL A 11 6.48 -16.32 -1.80
C VAL A 11 5.38 -15.38 -1.29
N PHE A 12 4.74 -14.65 -2.19
CA PHE A 12 3.62 -13.78 -1.84
C PHE A 12 2.37 -14.64 -1.62
N ASN A 13 2.14 -15.02 -0.36
CA ASN A 13 1.03 -15.89 0.04
C ASN A 13 -0.26 -15.13 0.36
N GLY A 14 -0.28 -13.84 0.09
CA GLY A 14 -1.45 -13.04 0.33
C GLY A 14 -2.51 -13.24 -0.75
N PRO A 15 -3.69 -12.66 -0.57
CA PRO A 15 -4.72 -12.65 -1.60
C PRO A 15 -4.22 -11.90 -2.84
N PRO A 16 -4.73 -12.20 -4.03
CA PRO A 16 -4.33 -11.46 -5.23
C PRO A 16 -4.67 -9.98 -5.03
N PRO A 17 -3.71 -9.08 -5.26
CA PRO A 17 -3.96 -7.66 -5.03
C PRO A 17 -4.86 -7.07 -6.10
N THR A 18 -5.75 -6.16 -5.67
CA THR A 18 -6.44 -5.25 -6.57
C THR A 18 -5.58 -4.01 -6.68
N ILE A 19 -5.27 -3.60 -7.89
CA ILE A 19 -4.43 -2.42 -8.12
C ILE A 19 -5.27 -1.32 -8.75
N TYR A 20 -5.21 -0.13 -8.17
CA TYR A 20 -5.89 1.03 -8.69
C TYR A 20 -4.88 2.14 -8.97
N VAL A 21 -4.84 2.60 -10.21
CA VAL A 21 -3.99 3.72 -10.65
C VAL A 21 -4.88 4.94 -10.78
N ALA A 22 -4.67 5.94 -9.93
CA ALA A 22 -5.48 7.15 -9.90
C ALA A 22 -4.87 8.25 -10.77
N ASP A 23 -5.71 9.10 -11.33
CA ASP A 23 -5.25 10.27 -12.10
C ASP A 23 -4.70 11.36 -11.18
N ASP A 24 -5.22 11.47 -9.96
CA ASP A 24 -4.76 12.45 -8.97
C ASP A 24 -5.03 11.93 -7.56
N GLU A 25 -4.59 12.71 -6.55
CA GLU A 25 -4.73 12.31 -5.16
C GLU A 25 -6.20 12.23 -4.72
N ASP A 26 -7.05 13.10 -5.25
CA ASP A 26 -8.48 13.09 -4.91
C ASP A 26 -9.14 11.80 -5.40
N ALA A 27 -8.83 11.38 -6.61
CA ALA A 27 -9.36 10.13 -7.18
C ALA A 27 -8.88 8.92 -6.37
N GLU A 28 -7.62 8.92 -5.95
CA GLU A 28 -7.08 7.87 -5.10
C GLU A 28 -7.81 7.82 -3.76
N THR A 29 -7.96 8.97 -3.12
CA THR A 29 -8.64 9.09 -1.83
C THR A 29 -10.09 8.59 -1.93
N ASP A 30 -10.79 8.98 -2.99
CA ASP A 30 -12.17 8.54 -3.22
C ASP A 30 -12.26 7.03 -3.39
N HIS A 31 -11.35 6.46 -4.16
CA HIS A 31 -11.34 5.02 -4.41
C HIS A 31 -11.06 4.24 -3.11
N VAL A 32 -10.09 4.70 -2.34
CA VAL A 32 -9.75 4.06 -1.06
C VAL A 32 -10.92 4.17 -0.08
N ALA A 33 -11.58 5.34 -0.02
CA ALA A 33 -12.75 5.53 0.84
C ALA A 33 -13.86 4.54 0.47
N ASP A 34 -14.15 4.38 -0.82
CA ASP A 34 -15.15 3.44 -1.29
C ASP A 34 -14.80 2.00 -0.95
N TRP A 35 -13.52 1.65 -1.08
CA TRP A 35 -13.03 0.33 -0.74
C TRP A 35 -13.18 0.05 0.76
N LEU A 36 -12.84 1.03 1.61
CA LEU A 36 -13.01 0.91 3.06
C LEU A 36 -14.48 0.72 3.44
N LEU A 37 -15.38 1.48 2.80
CA LEU A 37 -16.81 1.35 3.02
C LEU A 37 -17.31 -0.04 2.64
N ALA A 38 -16.85 -0.57 1.52
CA ALA A 38 -17.21 -1.92 1.10
C ALA A 38 -16.78 -2.97 2.13
N ARG A 39 -15.57 -2.81 2.71
CA ARG A 39 -15.09 -3.74 3.75
C ARG A 39 -15.97 -3.69 4.99
N VAL A 40 -16.31 -2.49 5.43
CA VAL A 40 -17.18 -2.30 6.60
C VAL A 40 -18.58 -2.87 6.34
N ASN A 41 -19.08 -2.72 5.14
CA ASN A 41 -20.38 -3.29 4.74
C ASN A 41 -20.37 -4.81 4.65
N GLU A 42 -19.20 -5.42 4.56
CA GLU A 42 -19.01 -6.88 4.65
C GLU A 42 -18.92 -7.35 6.10
N ASN A 43 -19.21 -6.47 7.06
CA ASN A 43 -19.13 -6.75 8.50
C ASN A 43 -17.69 -6.99 9.00
N ILE A 44 -16.71 -6.45 8.29
CA ILE A 44 -15.32 -6.45 8.78
C ILE A 44 -15.18 -5.28 9.72
N VAL A 45 -14.77 -5.57 10.96
CA VAL A 45 -14.61 -4.50 11.96
C VAL A 45 -13.38 -3.66 11.65
N PRO A 46 -13.40 -2.34 11.96
CA PRO A 46 -12.29 -1.45 11.63
C PRO A 46 -10.92 -1.92 12.13
N SER A 47 -10.85 -2.56 13.30
CA SER A 47 -9.57 -3.04 13.84
C SER A 47 -8.93 -4.17 13.02
N GLU A 48 -9.67 -4.78 12.09
CA GLU A 48 -9.17 -5.81 11.19
C GLU A 48 -8.74 -5.24 9.83
N ILE A 49 -8.76 -3.91 9.69
CA ILE A 49 -8.38 -3.20 8.47
C ILE A 49 -7.18 -2.31 8.76
N ALA A 50 -6.22 -2.29 7.84
CA ALA A 50 -5.06 -1.41 7.93
C ALA A 50 -4.82 -0.67 6.62
N VAL A 51 -4.26 0.52 6.73
CA VAL A 51 -3.78 1.29 5.58
C VAL A 51 -2.32 1.64 5.84
N PHE A 52 -1.46 1.26 4.92
CA PHE A 52 -0.02 1.51 5.02
C PHE A 52 0.44 2.49 3.97
N GLY A 53 1.38 3.37 4.35
CA GLY A 53 2.05 4.30 3.45
C GLY A 53 3.56 4.23 3.63
N ARG A 54 4.30 4.72 2.65
CA ARG A 54 5.77 4.63 2.68
C ARG A 54 6.37 5.41 3.84
N THR A 55 5.88 6.63 4.09
CA THR A 55 6.31 7.47 5.21
C THR A 55 5.10 8.16 5.82
N ASP A 56 5.30 8.87 6.90
CA ASP A 56 4.23 9.65 7.56
C ASP A 56 3.58 10.65 6.61
N ALA A 57 4.32 11.20 5.65
CA ALA A 57 3.77 12.14 4.68
C ALA A 57 2.62 11.52 3.87
N GLN A 58 2.74 10.24 3.49
CA GLN A 58 1.70 9.57 2.72
C GLN A 58 0.51 9.16 3.58
N LEU A 59 0.68 9.08 4.88
CA LEU A 59 -0.43 8.76 5.78
C LEU A 59 -1.50 9.85 5.81
N ALA A 60 -1.18 11.07 5.36
CA ALA A 60 -2.18 12.12 5.19
C ALA A 60 -3.26 11.71 4.18
N ARG A 61 -2.88 11.06 3.07
CA ARG A 61 -3.85 10.55 2.10
C ARG A 61 -4.74 9.48 2.73
N ALA A 62 -4.14 8.61 3.55
CA ALA A 62 -4.89 7.57 4.26
C ALA A 62 -5.89 8.18 5.24
N ARG A 63 -5.49 9.20 5.99
CA ARG A 63 -6.39 9.87 6.92
C ARG A 63 -7.55 10.53 6.21
N ASP A 64 -7.31 11.15 5.07
CA ASP A 64 -8.35 11.77 4.25
C ASP A 64 -9.36 10.73 3.76
N ALA A 65 -8.88 9.57 3.31
CA ALA A 65 -9.74 8.49 2.86
C ALA A 65 -10.62 7.96 4.00
N ILE A 66 -10.04 7.77 5.18
CA ILE A 66 -10.77 7.27 6.35
C ILE A 66 -11.80 8.31 6.80
N ARG A 67 -11.43 9.59 6.83
CA ARG A 67 -12.36 10.66 7.18
C ARG A 67 -13.54 10.70 6.22
N LYS A 68 -13.27 10.58 4.92
CA LYS A 68 -14.32 10.58 3.91
C LYS A 68 -15.26 9.39 4.08
N ALA A 69 -14.70 8.20 4.31
CA ALA A 69 -15.50 7.01 4.56
C ALA A 69 -16.33 7.14 5.82
N SER A 70 -15.77 7.73 6.89
CA SER A 70 -16.50 7.99 8.13
C SER A 70 -17.66 8.95 7.90
N ASP A 71 -17.44 10.02 7.15
CA ASP A 71 -18.48 11.01 6.85
C ASP A 71 -19.61 10.41 6.03
N ILE A 72 -19.29 9.60 5.03
CA ILE A 72 -20.30 8.97 4.18
C ILE A 72 -21.12 7.95 4.97
N SER A 73 -20.47 7.12 5.78
CA SER A 73 -21.13 6.03 6.50
C SER A 73 -21.84 6.49 7.78
N GLY A 74 -21.46 7.64 8.32
CA GLY A 74 -21.89 8.08 9.63
C GLY A 74 -21.32 7.24 10.77
N ARG A 75 -20.32 6.39 10.50
CA ARG A 75 -19.69 5.52 11.49
C ARG A 75 -18.31 6.02 11.85
N GLY A 76 -17.91 5.80 13.10
CA GLY A 76 -16.54 6.04 13.51
C GLY A 76 -15.62 4.93 12.99
N LEU A 77 -14.69 5.28 12.11
CA LEU A 77 -13.73 4.34 11.54
C LEU A 77 -12.31 4.53 12.11
N GLY A 78 -12.21 5.15 13.29
CA GLY A 78 -10.93 5.41 13.94
C GLY A 78 -10.17 4.17 14.39
N GLY A 79 -10.82 2.99 14.41
CA GLY A 79 -10.16 1.73 14.72
C GLY A 79 -9.31 1.17 13.58
N ILE A 80 -9.44 1.72 12.36
CA ILE A 80 -8.59 1.32 11.24
C ILE A 80 -7.14 1.70 11.55
N ARG A 81 -6.23 0.73 11.40
CA ARG A 81 -4.83 0.95 11.72
C ARG A 81 -4.14 1.72 10.60
N LEU A 82 -3.45 2.79 10.98
CA LEU A 82 -2.55 3.52 10.07
C LEU A 82 -1.12 3.28 10.50
N ALA A 83 -0.25 2.95 9.57
CA ALA A 83 1.16 2.78 9.86
C ALA A 83 1.99 2.98 8.61
N THR A 84 3.27 3.29 8.80
CA THR A 84 4.22 3.27 7.69
C THR A 84 4.55 1.83 7.33
N MET A 85 5.13 1.61 6.15
CA MET A 85 5.55 0.27 5.75
C MET A 85 6.55 -0.35 6.73
N HIS A 86 7.41 0.47 7.34
CA HIS A 86 8.31 0.00 8.39
C HIS A 86 7.55 -0.50 9.61
N GLY A 87 6.46 0.16 9.96
CA GLY A 87 5.63 -0.23 11.09
C GLY A 87 4.73 -1.43 10.84
N ALA A 88 4.66 -1.90 9.59
CA ALA A 88 3.81 -3.02 9.21
C ALA A 88 4.36 -4.38 9.65
N LYS A 89 5.67 -4.45 9.88
CA LYS A 89 6.36 -5.71 10.20
C LYS A 89 5.75 -6.39 11.42
N GLY A 90 5.46 -7.68 11.28
CA GLY A 90 4.94 -8.49 12.37
C GLY A 90 3.44 -8.33 12.64
N LEU A 91 2.76 -7.44 11.92
CA LEU A 91 1.32 -7.25 12.04
C LEU A 91 0.56 -8.15 11.06
N GLU A 92 -0.72 -8.33 11.30
CA GLU A 92 -1.60 -9.09 10.42
C GLU A 92 -3.01 -8.51 10.49
N PHE A 93 -3.65 -8.37 9.33
CA PHE A 93 -5.00 -7.83 9.21
C PHE A 93 -5.78 -8.62 8.19
N ARG A 94 -7.11 -8.65 8.32
CA ARG A 94 -7.94 -9.27 7.28
C ARG A 94 -7.84 -8.51 5.96
N CYS A 95 -7.88 -7.20 6.03
CA CYS A 95 -7.88 -6.35 4.83
C CYS A 95 -6.81 -5.27 4.96
N VAL A 96 -6.03 -5.09 3.91
CA VAL A 96 -4.96 -4.10 3.87
C VAL A 96 -5.07 -3.27 2.59
N CYS A 97 -4.90 -1.96 2.74
CA CYS A 97 -4.68 -1.05 1.63
C CYS A 97 -3.26 -0.49 1.76
N VAL A 98 -2.48 -0.58 0.69
CA VAL A 98 -1.18 0.08 0.60
C VAL A 98 -1.37 1.27 -0.34
N ILE A 99 -1.33 2.48 0.22
CA ILE A 99 -1.69 3.71 -0.47
C ILE A 99 -0.44 4.48 -0.92
N ALA A 100 -0.61 5.35 -1.91
CA ALA A 100 0.43 6.27 -2.36
C ALA A 100 1.67 5.57 -2.91
N CYS A 101 1.46 4.53 -3.71
CA CYS A 101 2.55 3.83 -4.38
C CYS A 101 2.92 4.53 -5.70
N ASP A 102 3.17 5.83 -5.61
CA ASP A 102 3.62 6.66 -6.73
C ASP A 102 5.08 6.36 -7.04
N ASP A 103 5.53 6.64 -8.25
CA ASP A 103 6.89 6.29 -8.69
C ASP A 103 7.99 7.07 -7.96
N ASP A 104 7.70 8.26 -7.43
CA ASP A 104 8.65 9.06 -6.65
C ASP A 104 8.59 8.73 -5.15
N ILE A 105 7.67 7.91 -4.73
CA ILE A 105 7.48 7.52 -3.34
C ILE A 105 8.01 6.10 -3.09
N ILE A 106 7.84 5.19 -4.04
CA ILE A 106 8.34 3.82 -3.96
C ILE A 106 9.02 3.45 -5.28
N PRO A 107 10.35 3.36 -5.36
CA PRO A 107 11.32 3.65 -4.30
C PRO A 107 11.35 5.14 -3.95
N LEU A 108 11.64 5.44 -2.69
CA LEU A 108 11.59 6.81 -2.19
C LEU A 108 12.66 7.67 -2.85
N GLU A 109 12.26 8.70 -3.56
CA GLU A 109 13.14 9.53 -4.38
C GLU A 109 14.25 10.18 -3.57
N GLU A 110 13.95 10.64 -2.35
CA GLU A 110 14.94 11.25 -1.46
C GLU A 110 16.12 10.31 -1.19
N ARG A 111 15.83 9.02 -1.03
CA ARG A 111 16.87 8.03 -0.78
C ARG A 111 17.72 7.78 -2.02
N ILE A 112 17.09 7.78 -3.20
CA ILE A 112 17.79 7.61 -4.47
C ILE A 112 18.77 8.75 -4.68
N ARG A 113 18.34 9.99 -4.43
CA ARG A 113 19.19 11.18 -4.61
C ARG A 113 20.39 11.20 -3.67
N ALA A 114 20.26 10.58 -2.51
CA ALA A 114 21.34 10.55 -1.51
C ALA A 114 22.44 9.54 -1.87
N ILE A 115 22.22 8.68 -2.86
CA ILE A 115 23.17 7.62 -3.22
C ILE A 115 23.94 8.03 -4.47
N GLY A 116 25.29 7.86 -4.42
CA GLY A 116 26.17 8.22 -5.53
C GLY A 116 26.74 7.03 -6.29
N ASP A 117 26.47 5.79 -5.88
CA ASP A 117 27.05 4.59 -6.46
C ASP A 117 25.96 3.64 -6.98
N HIS A 118 26.16 3.06 -8.18
CA HIS A 118 25.24 2.14 -8.81
C HIS A 118 24.94 0.88 -7.99
N ALA A 119 25.95 0.34 -7.32
CA ALA A 119 25.78 -0.85 -6.48
C ALA A 119 24.82 -0.56 -5.32
N ASP A 120 24.96 0.63 -4.73
CA ASP A 120 24.10 1.06 -3.62
C ASP A 120 22.67 1.34 -4.08
N ILE A 121 22.50 1.80 -5.32
CA ILE A 121 21.17 2.03 -5.89
C ILE A 121 20.42 0.71 -6.04
N GLU A 122 21.08 -0.34 -6.51
CA GLU A 122 20.46 -1.65 -6.65
C GLU A 122 20.02 -2.21 -5.29
N ASP A 123 20.87 -2.09 -4.28
CA ASP A 123 20.54 -2.50 -2.92
C ASP A 123 19.35 -1.70 -2.38
N LEU A 124 19.32 -0.39 -2.66
CA LEU A 124 18.21 0.47 -2.27
C LEU A 124 16.90 0.00 -2.90
N TYR A 125 16.92 -0.28 -4.18
CA TYR A 125 15.73 -0.75 -4.89
C TYR A 125 15.21 -2.06 -4.29
N ASN A 126 16.12 -2.99 -3.98
CA ASN A 126 15.74 -4.25 -3.36
C ASN A 126 15.13 -4.03 -1.96
N THR A 127 15.68 -3.10 -1.19
CA THR A 127 15.15 -2.77 0.13
C THR A 127 13.77 -2.16 0.04
N GLU A 128 13.57 -1.21 -0.90
CA GLU A 128 12.28 -0.56 -1.09
C GLU A 128 11.22 -1.56 -1.58
N ARG A 129 11.59 -2.44 -2.51
CA ARG A 129 10.70 -3.49 -2.97
C ARG A 129 10.28 -4.41 -1.83
N HIS A 130 11.24 -4.77 -0.97
CA HIS A 130 10.97 -5.61 0.19
C HIS A 130 9.99 -4.94 1.16
N LEU A 131 10.15 -3.64 1.42
CA LEU A 131 9.22 -2.89 2.27
C LEU A 131 7.79 -2.98 1.74
N LEU A 132 7.63 -2.78 0.44
CA LEU A 132 6.31 -2.87 -0.20
C LEU A 132 5.72 -4.27 -0.03
N TYR A 133 6.50 -5.29 -0.30
CA TYR A 133 6.02 -6.68 -0.22
C TYR A 133 5.66 -7.07 1.21
N VAL A 134 6.46 -6.65 2.19
CA VAL A 134 6.13 -6.92 3.59
C VAL A 134 4.80 -6.28 3.95
N ALA A 135 4.57 -5.04 3.56
CA ALA A 135 3.29 -4.37 3.81
C ALA A 135 2.13 -5.13 3.16
N CYS A 136 2.29 -5.55 1.91
CA CYS A 136 1.26 -6.30 1.18
C CYS A 136 0.96 -7.66 1.83
N THR A 137 1.98 -8.33 2.36
CA THR A 137 1.79 -9.65 2.98
C THR A 137 1.15 -9.58 4.36
N ARG A 138 0.86 -8.38 4.87
CA ARG A 138 0.07 -8.24 6.10
C ARG A 138 -1.40 -8.53 5.89
N ALA A 139 -1.86 -8.57 4.63
CA ALA A 139 -3.25 -8.87 4.30
C ALA A 139 -3.49 -10.38 4.31
N ARG A 140 -4.54 -10.79 5.05
CA ARG A 140 -4.95 -12.19 5.06
C ARG A 140 -5.99 -12.50 3.99
N ASP A 141 -6.98 -11.63 3.82
CA ASP A 141 -8.13 -11.91 2.96
C ASP A 141 -8.20 -11.01 1.72
N GLN A 142 -7.97 -9.71 1.87
CA GLN A 142 -8.11 -8.76 0.76
C GLN A 142 -7.00 -7.71 0.79
N LEU A 143 -6.48 -7.38 -0.39
CA LEU A 143 -5.39 -6.42 -0.54
C LEU A 143 -5.72 -5.44 -1.68
N LEU A 144 -5.64 -4.15 -1.36
CA LEU A 144 -5.73 -3.07 -2.35
C LEU A 144 -4.40 -2.32 -2.37
N VAL A 145 -3.86 -2.09 -3.55
CA VAL A 145 -2.65 -1.27 -3.73
C VAL A 145 -3.01 -0.12 -4.65
N THR A 146 -2.77 1.11 -4.21
CA THR A 146 -3.11 2.29 -5.00
C THR A 146 -1.92 3.22 -5.16
N GLY A 147 -1.98 4.04 -6.19
CA GLY A 147 -1.01 5.10 -6.43
C GLY A 147 -1.56 6.09 -7.43
N VAL A 148 -0.94 7.26 -7.49
CA VAL A 148 -1.25 8.28 -8.48
C VAL A 148 -0.31 8.09 -9.67
N ASP A 149 -0.85 8.12 -10.88
CA ASP A 149 -0.08 7.95 -12.10
C ASP A 149 0.98 9.07 -12.25
N PRO A 150 2.25 8.75 -12.54
CA PRO A 150 2.82 7.42 -12.76
C PRO A 150 3.10 6.67 -11.45
N VAL A 151 2.69 5.41 -11.43
CA VAL A 151 2.87 4.58 -10.23
C VAL A 151 4.21 3.87 -10.21
N SER A 152 4.57 3.35 -9.03
CA SER A 152 5.79 2.61 -8.83
C SER A 152 5.94 1.46 -9.82
N GLU A 153 7.15 1.30 -10.37
CA GLU A 153 7.47 0.16 -11.23
C GLU A 153 7.31 -1.18 -10.51
N PHE A 154 7.41 -1.20 -9.18
CA PHE A 154 7.25 -2.44 -8.40
C PHE A 154 5.83 -3.01 -8.51
N LEU A 155 4.85 -2.19 -8.85
CA LEU A 155 3.48 -2.66 -9.04
C LEU A 155 3.33 -3.58 -10.25
N GLU A 156 4.24 -3.52 -11.19
CA GLU A 156 4.25 -4.42 -12.36
C GLU A 156 4.36 -5.88 -11.93
N ASP A 157 5.00 -6.14 -10.80
CA ASP A 157 5.17 -7.51 -10.27
C ASP A 157 3.82 -8.12 -9.90
N PHE A 158 2.81 -7.30 -9.62
CA PHE A 158 1.46 -7.75 -9.26
C PHE A 158 0.49 -7.80 -10.44
N MET A 159 0.88 -7.24 -11.57
CA MET A 159 -0.01 -7.10 -12.74
C MET A 159 0.06 -8.26 -13.73
N GLN A 160 0.80 -9.31 -13.40
CA GLN A 160 1.01 -10.45 -14.30
C GLN A 160 0.16 -11.65 -13.95
#